data_e1c4e0b933c5b0f899306a9fc82a6ca9
#
_entry.id   e1c4e0b933c5b0f899306a9fc82a6ca9
#
_cell.length_a   1.000
_cell.length_b   1.000
_cell.length_c   1.000
_cell.angle_alpha   90.00
_cell.angle_beta   90.00
_cell.angle_gamma   90.00
#
_symmetry.space_group_name_H-M   'P 1'
#
loop_
_entity.id
_entity.type
_entity.pdbx_description
1 polymer ?
#
loop_
_entity_poly.entity_id
_entity_poly.type
_entity_poly.pdbx_seq_one_letter_code
_entity_poly.pdbx_strand_id
1 'polypeptide(L)'
;MEDTADDITDGEETDSSDDTVLMPMFDEENVNPLQNLVLATMGDFSDWPSLSEVSDEFILSDYFLLDKNNPNYEQLIVMQCPMSAVMCEIIIIKADDVDAAKADLEARQKKAQDTDAFYPDDIERAGNSIVGTKGDYAYFLICENPPEAEELLTEAIDNA
;
A
#
# COMPACT_ATOMS: atom_id res chain seq x y z
N MET A 1 -9.30 35.59 -30.63
CA MET A 1 -9.03 35.23 -30.48
C MET A 1 -8.66 35.09 -30.24
N GLU A 2 -8.58 34.71 -29.77
CA GLU A 2 -8.40 34.23 -29.43
C GLU A 2 -8.06 33.83 -29.02
N ASP A 3 -8.38 34.02 -28.91
CA ASP A 3 -8.24 33.41 -28.49
C ASP A 3 -7.90 33.04 -28.09
N THR A 4 -8.07 33.14 -27.97
CA THR A 4 -7.95 32.47 -27.57
C THR A 4 -7.61 32.08 -27.09
N ALA A 5 -7.81 32.15 -27.15
CA ALA A 5 -7.70 31.36 -26.77
C ALA A 5 -7.39 31.04 -26.42
N ASP A 6 -7.65 31.02 -26.29
CA ASP A 6 -7.50 30.26 -25.99
C ASP A 6 -7.12 29.89 -25.66
N ASP A 7 -7.38 30.01 -25.57
CA ASP A 7 -7.21 29.24 -25.29
C ASP A 7 -6.76 28.86 -24.80
N ILE A 8 -6.93 29.03 -24.72
CA ILE A 8 -6.74 28.27 -24.27
C ILE A 8 -6.38 27.80 -23.84
N THR A 9 -6.60 27.79 -23.72
CA THR A 9 -6.42 26.89 -23.41
C THR A 9 -6.10 26.45 -23.02
N ASP A 10 -6.35 26.47 -22.97
CA ASP A 10 -6.17 25.59 -22.69
C ASP A 10 -5.86 25.08 -22.29
N GLY A 11 -5.84 25.11 -22.30
CA GLY A 11 -5.87 24.17 -21.93
C GLY A 11 -5.55 23.70 -21.48
N GLU A 12 -5.69 23.56 -21.27
CA GLU A 12 -5.54 22.71 -20.98
C GLU A 12 -5.09 22.22 -20.42
N GLU A 13 -5.22 22.31 -20.37
CA GLU A 13 -5.06 21.49 -19.93
C GLU A 13 -4.87 20.90 -19.33
N THR A 14 -5.14 20.95 -19.23
CA THR A 14 -5.16 20.07 -18.74
C THR A 14 -5.00 19.45 -18.24
N ASP A 15 -5.23 19.39 -18.18
CA ASP A 15 -5.21 18.54 -17.79
C ASP A 15 -5.11 17.81 -17.36
N SER A 16 -5.20 17.77 -17.38
CA SER A 16 -5.20 16.93 -16.97
C SER A 16 -5.16 16.14 -16.61
N SER A 17 -5.17 15.89 -16.67
CA SER A 17 -5.12 15.08 -16.27
C SER A 17 -5.00 14.53 -15.76
N ASP A 18 -5.17 14.50 -15.84
CA ASP A 18 -5.17 13.93 -15.22
C ASP A 18 -5.25 13.56 -14.34
N ASP A 19 -5.14 13.72 -14.64
CA ASP A 19 -5.40 13.56 -13.38
C ASP A 19 -5.95 12.38 -12.81
N THR A 20 -5.84 11.68 -13.15
CA THR A 20 -6.75 10.73 -12.73
C THR A 20 -6.17 9.44 -12.20
N VAL A 21 -5.02 9.02 -12.65
CA VAL A 21 -4.36 7.83 -12.12
C VAL A 21 -3.29 8.25 -11.13
N LEU A 22 -3.45 7.81 -9.87
CA LEU A 22 -2.53 8.18 -8.80
C LEU A 22 -1.53 7.06 -8.59
N MET A 23 -0.36 7.20 -9.22
CA MET A 23 0.72 6.22 -9.10
C MET A 23 1.32 6.26 -7.70
N PRO A 24 1.69 5.09 -7.14
CA PRO A 24 2.39 5.07 -5.88
C PRO A 24 3.79 5.67 -6.00
N MET A 25 4.27 6.22 -4.90
CA MET A 25 5.60 6.82 -4.83
C MET A 25 6.54 5.85 -4.13
N PHE A 26 7.55 5.40 -4.84
CA PHE A 26 8.55 4.47 -4.31
C PHE A 26 9.85 5.20 -3.98
N ASP A 27 10.64 4.57 -3.10
CA ASP A 27 11.97 5.07 -2.77
C ASP A 27 12.87 4.93 -4.01
N GLU A 28 13.31 6.07 -4.56
CA GLU A 28 14.10 6.07 -5.78
C GLU A 28 15.56 5.69 -5.54
N GLU A 29 16.04 5.84 -4.30
CA GLU A 29 17.43 5.54 -3.98
C GLU A 29 17.65 4.06 -3.73
N ASN A 30 16.62 3.38 -3.21
CA ASN A 30 16.71 1.96 -2.87
C ASN A 30 15.52 1.23 -3.46
N VAL A 31 15.65 0.80 -4.72
CA VAL A 31 14.57 0.12 -5.43
C VAL A 31 14.23 -1.18 -4.71
N ASN A 32 12.98 -1.31 -4.31
CA ASN A 32 12.51 -2.47 -3.57
C ASN A 32 12.02 -3.53 -4.56
N PRO A 33 12.53 -4.78 -4.46
CA PRO A 33 12.10 -5.83 -5.39
C PRO A 33 10.63 -6.19 -5.29
N LEU A 34 9.94 -5.78 -4.21
CA LEU A 34 8.51 -6.06 -4.05
C LEU A 34 7.62 -5.00 -4.71
N GLN A 35 8.19 -3.99 -5.38
CA GLN A 35 7.39 -2.95 -6.03
C GLN A 35 6.39 -3.51 -7.03
N ASN A 36 6.80 -4.53 -7.79
CA ASN A 36 5.91 -5.10 -8.80
C ASN A 36 4.69 -5.78 -8.17
N LEU A 37 4.85 -6.37 -6.99
CA LEU A 37 3.73 -6.96 -6.27
C LEU A 37 2.78 -5.89 -5.77
N VAL A 38 3.30 -4.74 -5.33
CA VAL A 38 2.46 -3.60 -4.93
C VAL A 38 1.64 -3.13 -6.13
N LEU A 39 2.28 -2.94 -7.27
CA LEU A 39 1.57 -2.47 -8.47
C LEU A 39 0.48 -3.45 -8.89
N ALA A 40 0.78 -4.75 -8.84
CA ALA A 40 -0.22 -5.76 -9.17
C ALA A 40 -1.41 -5.72 -8.21
N THR A 41 -1.13 -5.52 -6.92
CA THR A 41 -2.17 -5.45 -5.89
C THR A 41 -3.13 -4.30 -6.14
N MET A 42 -2.61 -3.18 -6.63
CA MET A 42 -3.42 -1.98 -6.88
C MET A 42 -4.24 -2.06 -8.17
N GLY A 43 -3.91 -3.01 -9.05
CA GLY A 43 -4.64 -3.19 -10.29
C GLY A 43 -4.56 -1.97 -11.18
N ASP A 44 -5.71 -1.37 -11.53
CA ASP A 44 -5.75 -0.17 -12.35
C ASP A 44 -5.71 1.11 -11.50
N PHE A 45 -5.48 0.98 -10.20
CA PHE A 45 -5.37 2.06 -9.21
C PHE A 45 -6.69 2.78 -8.92
N SER A 46 -7.80 2.35 -9.49
CA SER A 46 -9.06 3.10 -9.39
C SER A 46 -9.60 3.15 -7.95
N ASP A 47 -9.33 2.13 -7.15
CA ASP A 47 -9.84 2.05 -5.78
C ASP A 47 -8.84 2.52 -4.73
N TRP A 48 -7.73 3.11 -5.17
CA TRP A 48 -6.64 3.44 -4.24
C TRP A 48 -6.33 4.92 -4.24
N PRO A 49 -6.04 5.49 -3.05
CA PRO A 49 -5.45 6.83 -2.99
C PRO A 49 -3.98 6.74 -3.38
N SER A 50 -3.32 7.88 -3.47
CA SER A 50 -1.87 7.89 -3.70
C SER A 50 -1.17 7.31 -2.48
N LEU A 51 -0.37 6.27 -2.68
CA LEU A 51 0.40 5.62 -1.63
C LEU A 51 1.86 6.02 -1.74
N SER A 52 2.55 6.04 -0.60
CA SER A 52 3.99 6.31 -0.54
C SER A 52 4.67 5.17 0.20
N GLU A 53 5.86 4.81 -0.25
CA GLU A 53 6.66 3.81 0.43
C GLU A 53 7.19 4.39 1.73
N VAL A 54 7.09 3.61 2.82
CA VAL A 54 7.62 3.97 4.14
C VAL A 54 8.89 3.18 4.34
N SER A 55 10.03 3.87 4.41
CA SER A 55 11.34 3.24 4.58
C SER A 55 12.05 3.70 5.84
N ASP A 56 11.52 4.66 6.57
CA ASP A 56 12.09 5.16 7.81
C ASP A 56 12.01 4.09 8.90
N GLU A 57 13.16 3.71 9.43
CA GLU A 57 13.28 2.60 10.37
C GLU A 57 12.47 2.85 11.65
N PHE A 58 12.46 4.10 12.13
CA PHE A 58 11.73 4.44 13.34
C PHE A 58 10.22 4.33 13.12
N ILE A 59 9.74 4.84 11.97
CA ILE A 59 8.30 4.76 11.66
C ILE A 59 7.89 3.30 11.49
N LEU A 60 8.71 2.49 10.83
CA LEU A 60 8.40 1.08 10.65
C LEU A 60 8.28 0.37 12.02
N SER A 61 9.18 0.63 12.95
CA SER A 61 9.15 -0.05 14.23
C SER A 61 8.06 0.51 15.17
N ASP A 62 7.89 1.83 15.20
CA ASP A 62 6.99 2.47 16.16
C ASP A 62 5.53 2.41 15.72
N TYR A 63 5.28 2.72 14.45
CA TYR A 63 3.91 2.79 13.94
C TYR A 63 3.43 1.44 13.39
N PHE A 64 4.28 0.76 12.60
CA PHE A 64 3.89 -0.49 11.93
C PHE A 64 4.28 -1.74 12.72
N LEU A 65 5.06 -1.59 13.78
CA LEU A 65 5.52 -2.70 14.62
C LEU A 65 6.37 -3.70 13.82
N LEU A 66 7.13 -3.20 12.84
CA LEU A 66 7.95 -4.01 11.97
C LEU A 66 9.42 -3.62 12.10
N ASP A 67 10.29 -4.62 12.29
CA ASP A 67 11.73 -4.40 12.36
C ASP A 67 12.30 -4.65 10.96
N LYS A 68 12.70 -3.58 10.31
CA LYS A 68 13.26 -3.63 8.96
C LYS A 68 14.52 -4.51 8.89
N ASN A 69 15.19 -4.71 10.02
CA ASN A 69 16.41 -5.55 10.09
C ASN A 69 16.12 -6.94 10.66
N ASN A 70 14.85 -7.35 10.73
CA ASN A 70 14.48 -8.66 11.23
C ASN A 70 15.12 -9.73 10.34
N PRO A 71 15.93 -10.65 10.90
CA PRO A 71 16.61 -11.66 10.09
C PRO A 71 15.65 -12.62 9.39
N ASN A 72 14.40 -12.71 9.84
CA ASN A 72 13.39 -13.51 9.16
C ASN A 72 12.89 -12.86 7.87
N TYR A 73 13.06 -11.54 7.72
CA TYR A 73 12.55 -10.82 6.55
C TYR A 73 13.60 -10.78 5.47
N GLU A 74 13.39 -11.54 4.40
CA GLU A 74 14.26 -11.46 3.23
C GLU A 74 14.00 -10.15 2.47
N GLN A 75 12.72 -9.76 2.37
CA GLN A 75 12.31 -8.53 1.72
C GLN A 75 11.10 -7.98 2.46
N LEU A 76 10.98 -6.66 2.51
CA LEU A 76 9.87 -5.97 3.16
C LEU A 76 9.53 -4.71 2.37
N ILE A 77 8.25 -4.50 2.11
CA ILE A 77 7.78 -3.21 1.59
C ILE A 77 6.53 -2.79 2.36
N VAL A 78 6.47 -1.51 2.70
CA VAL A 78 5.34 -0.91 3.39
C VAL A 78 4.89 0.30 2.59
N MET A 79 3.63 0.29 2.16
CA MET A 79 3.01 1.41 1.45
C MET A 79 1.89 1.96 2.29
N GLN A 80 1.79 3.27 2.35
CA GLN A 80 0.77 3.93 3.16
C GLN A 80 0.31 5.21 2.49
N CYS A 81 -0.98 5.52 2.62
CA CYS A 81 -1.48 6.82 2.23
C CYS A 81 -0.99 7.86 3.24
N PRO A 82 -0.29 8.91 2.79
CA PRO A 82 0.23 9.91 3.72
C PRO A 82 -0.84 10.83 4.29
N MET A 83 -2.08 10.78 3.77
CA MET A 83 -3.17 11.61 4.27
C MET A 83 -3.77 10.96 5.50
N SER A 84 -3.77 11.68 6.62
CA SER A 84 -4.19 11.12 7.91
C SER A 84 -5.67 10.71 7.94
N ALA A 85 -6.48 11.24 7.05
CA ALA A 85 -7.92 10.95 7.04
C ALA A 85 -8.28 9.73 6.20
N VAL A 86 -7.28 9.09 5.56
CA VAL A 86 -7.53 7.93 4.71
C VAL A 86 -6.56 6.83 5.10
N MET A 87 -7.10 5.72 5.61
CA MET A 87 -6.27 4.59 6.03
C MET A 87 -6.26 3.53 4.94
N CYS A 88 -5.22 3.53 4.12
CA CYS A 88 -4.98 2.51 3.11
C CYS A 88 -3.52 2.10 3.20
N GLU A 89 -3.26 0.79 3.29
CA GLU A 89 -1.90 0.27 3.45
C GLU A 89 -1.74 -1.03 2.68
N ILE A 90 -0.56 -1.21 2.12
CA ILE A 90 -0.12 -2.50 1.57
C ILE A 90 1.20 -2.82 2.24
N ILE A 91 1.28 -3.96 2.93
CA ILE A 91 2.53 -4.45 3.52
C ILE A 91 2.76 -5.84 2.96
N ILE A 92 3.95 -6.08 2.40
CA ILE A 92 4.33 -7.38 1.86
C ILE A 92 5.69 -7.75 2.43
N ILE A 93 5.79 -8.97 2.96
CA ILE A 93 7.03 -9.50 3.53
C ILE A 93 7.34 -10.82 2.86
N LYS A 94 8.56 -10.94 2.30
CA LYS A 94 9.08 -12.24 1.91
C LYS A 94 9.94 -12.75 3.06
N ALA A 95 9.58 -13.90 3.61
CA ALA A 95 10.18 -14.36 4.87
C ALA A 95 10.59 -15.82 4.80
N ASP A 96 11.61 -16.16 5.59
CA ASP A 96 12.01 -17.56 5.77
C ASP A 96 10.95 -18.34 6.54
N ASP A 97 10.45 -17.74 7.64
CA ASP A 97 9.33 -18.28 8.41
C ASP A 97 8.13 -17.38 8.15
N VAL A 98 7.29 -17.79 7.22
CA VAL A 98 6.15 -16.97 6.78
C VAL A 98 5.09 -16.87 7.88
N ASP A 99 4.97 -17.90 8.73
CA ASP A 99 3.99 -17.85 9.82
C ASP A 99 4.38 -16.82 10.88
N ALA A 100 5.69 -16.69 11.15
CA ALA A 100 6.16 -15.67 12.07
C ALA A 100 5.91 -14.26 11.50
N ALA A 101 6.14 -14.08 10.20
CA ALA A 101 5.85 -12.81 9.55
C ALA A 101 4.36 -12.49 9.59
N LYS A 102 3.52 -13.50 9.40
CA LYS A 102 2.07 -13.32 9.50
C LYS A 102 1.68 -12.85 10.89
N ALA A 103 2.27 -13.42 11.94
CA ALA A 103 1.98 -13.02 13.32
C ALA A 103 2.36 -11.55 13.55
N ASP A 104 3.48 -11.10 12.96
CA ASP A 104 3.88 -9.69 13.04
C ASP A 104 2.84 -8.79 12.39
N LEU A 105 2.29 -9.21 11.24
CA LEU A 105 1.26 -8.45 10.55
C LEU A 105 -0.07 -8.47 11.29
N GLU A 106 -0.39 -9.56 11.99
CA GLU A 106 -1.58 -9.60 12.83
C GLU A 106 -1.48 -8.62 13.99
N ALA A 107 -0.28 -8.42 14.54
CA ALA A 107 -0.07 -7.40 15.56
C ALA A 107 -0.29 -6.00 14.98
N ARG A 108 0.16 -5.75 13.75
CA ARG A 108 -0.10 -4.47 13.07
C ARG A 108 -1.59 -4.29 12.84
N GLN A 109 -2.28 -5.34 12.39
CA GLN A 109 -3.71 -5.29 12.14
C GLN A 109 -4.47 -4.92 13.43
N LYS A 110 -4.10 -5.55 14.54
CA LYS A 110 -4.75 -5.29 15.82
C LYS A 110 -4.54 -3.84 16.24
N LYS A 111 -3.33 -3.31 16.07
CA LYS A 111 -3.03 -1.93 16.43
C LYS A 111 -3.83 -0.97 15.53
N ALA A 112 -3.94 -1.29 14.24
CA ALA A 112 -4.72 -0.46 13.32
C ALA A 112 -6.18 -0.41 13.74
N GLN A 113 -6.76 -1.55 14.10
CA GLN A 113 -8.16 -1.64 14.50
C GLN A 113 -8.42 -0.98 15.86
N ASP A 114 -7.52 -1.18 16.82
CA ASP A 114 -7.75 -0.76 18.20
C ASP A 114 -7.31 0.67 18.47
N THR A 115 -6.32 1.19 17.73
CA THR A 115 -5.65 2.44 18.11
C THR A 115 -5.60 3.45 16.96
N ASP A 116 -5.19 3.03 15.77
CA ASP A 116 -4.84 3.97 14.70
C ASP A 116 -6.05 4.42 13.88
N ALA A 117 -7.04 3.56 13.69
CA ALA A 117 -8.24 3.91 12.94
C ALA A 117 -9.10 4.83 13.80
N PHE A 118 -9.36 6.04 13.30
CA PHE A 118 -10.06 7.06 14.08
C PHE A 118 -11.38 7.46 13.43
N TYR A 119 -11.36 7.71 12.12
CA TYR A 119 -12.56 8.13 11.41
C TYR A 119 -13.43 6.91 11.10
N PRO A 120 -14.78 7.08 11.01
CA PRO A 120 -15.68 5.93 10.77
C PRO A 120 -15.29 5.09 9.56
N ASP A 121 -14.92 5.73 8.44
CA ASP A 121 -14.52 4.99 7.24
C ASP A 121 -13.24 4.20 7.47
N ASP A 122 -12.30 4.74 8.26
CA ASP A 122 -11.05 4.06 8.55
C ASP A 122 -11.29 2.88 9.50
N ILE A 123 -12.21 3.04 10.45
CA ILE A 123 -12.57 1.96 11.37
C ILE A 123 -13.15 0.80 10.57
N GLU A 124 -13.99 1.10 9.58
CA GLU A 124 -14.56 0.08 8.71
C GLU A 124 -13.48 -0.60 7.87
N ARG A 125 -12.59 0.19 7.27
CA ARG A 125 -11.49 -0.36 6.45
C ARG A 125 -10.58 -1.26 7.28
N ALA A 126 -10.21 -0.82 8.48
CA ALA A 126 -9.36 -1.62 9.36
C ALA A 126 -10.07 -2.90 9.78
N GLY A 127 -11.38 -2.81 10.04
CA GLY A 127 -12.18 -3.98 10.42
C GLY A 127 -12.27 -5.01 9.30
N ASN A 128 -12.21 -4.56 8.04
CA ASN A 128 -12.29 -5.44 6.88
C ASN A 128 -10.91 -5.80 6.32
N SER A 129 -9.83 -5.34 6.95
CA SER A 129 -8.47 -5.60 6.48
C SER A 129 -8.14 -7.09 6.52
N ILE A 130 -7.20 -7.48 5.66
CA ILE A 130 -6.83 -8.89 5.50
C ILE A 130 -5.36 -9.07 5.82
N VAL A 131 -5.05 -10.07 6.64
CA VAL A 131 -3.70 -10.61 6.80
C VAL A 131 -3.71 -12.02 6.22
N GLY A 132 -2.78 -12.32 5.33
CA GLY A 132 -2.73 -13.63 4.72
C GLY A 132 -1.32 -14.03 4.34
N THR A 133 -1.20 -15.23 3.78
CA THR A 133 0.08 -15.75 3.30
C THR A 133 -0.11 -16.43 1.94
N LYS A 134 0.97 -16.41 1.14
CA LYS A 134 1.01 -17.14 -0.12
C LYS A 134 2.48 -17.48 -0.39
N GLY A 135 2.81 -18.79 -0.44
CA GLY A 135 4.20 -19.20 -0.61
C GLY A 135 5.05 -18.64 0.52
N ASP A 136 6.13 -17.97 0.16
CA ASP A 136 7.06 -17.37 1.13
C ASP A 136 6.67 -15.95 1.53
N TYR A 137 5.47 -15.51 1.16
CA TYR A 137 5.03 -14.13 1.38
C TYR A 137 3.93 -14.06 2.41
N ALA A 138 4.03 -13.08 3.31
CA ALA A 138 2.95 -12.66 4.19
C ALA A 138 2.55 -11.24 3.78
N TYR A 139 1.27 -10.91 3.90
CA TYR A 139 0.80 -9.59 3.46
C TYR A 139 -0.32 -9.08 4.35
N PHE A 140 -0.46 -7.75 4.34
CA PHE A 140 -1.50 -7.05 5.09
C PHE A 140 -2.08 -5.98 4.18
N LEU A 141 -3.40 -5.95 4.06
CA LEU A 141 -4.09 -5.07 3.13
C LEU A 141 -5.21 -4.32 3.85
N ILE A 142 -5.13 -2.99 3.88
CA ILE A 142 -6.23 -2.11 4.26
C ILE A 142 -6.59 -1.29 3.04
N CYS A 143 -7.82 -1.42 2.54
CA CYS A 143 -8.26 -0.70 1.35
C CYS A 143 -9.78 -0.80 1.21
N GLU A 144 -10.30 -0.20 0.14
CA GLU A 144 -11.74 -0.22 -0.14
C GLU A 144 -12.25 -1.64 -0.44
N ASN A 145 -11.45 -2.43 -1.17
CA ASN A 145 -11.88 -3.77 -1.60
C ASN A 145 -10.78 -4.78 -1.34
N PRO A 146 -10.58 -5.19 -0.06
CA PRO A 146 -9.50 -6.12 0.28
C PRO A 146 -9.56 -7.47 -0.44
N PRO A 147 -10.73 -8.12 -0.65
CA PRO A 147 -10.73 -9.39 -1.36
C PRO A 147 -10.21 -9.30 -2.79
N GLU A 148 -10.53 -8.23 -3.50
CA GLU A 148 -10.02 -8.04 -4.86
C GLU A 148 -8.50 -7.81 -4.83
N ALA A 149 -8.03 -6.98 -3.90
CA ALA A 149 -6.60 -6.72 -3.76
C ALA A 149 -5.85 -8.01 -3.43
N GLU A 150 -6.41 -8.83 -2.55
CA GLU A 150 -5.79 -10.11 -2.19
C GLU A 150 -5.69 -11.03 -3.39
N GLU A 151 -6.74 -11.09 -4.20
CA GLU A 151 -6.74 -11.94 -5.39
C GLU A 151 -5.64 -11.51 -6.38
N LEU A 152 -5.54 -10.21 -6.62
CA LEU A 152 -4.51 -9.67 -7.52
C LEU A 152 -3.11 -9.96 -6.99
N LEU A 153 -2.92 -9.79 -5.69
CA LEU A 153 -1.60 -10.02 -5.08
C LEU A 153 -1.22 -11.50 -5.13
N THR A 154 -2.12 -12.40 -4.73
CA THR A 154 -1.80 -13.82 -4.71
C THR A 154 -1.55 -14.35 -6.11
N GLU A 155 -2.29 -13.84 -7.10
CA GLU A 155 -2.05 -14.20 -8.50
C GLU A 155 -0.68 -13.73 -8.96
N ALA A 156 -0.29 -12.52 -8.58
CA ALA A 156 1.04 -11.99 -8.93
C ALA A 156 2.15 -12.80 -8.29
N ILE A 157 1.95 -13.24 -7.04
CA ILE A 157 2.93 -14.08 -6.35
C ILE A 157 3.09 -15.41 -7.07
N ASP A 158 1.98 -16.01 -7.52
CA ASP A 158 2.04 -17.28 -8.25
C ASP A 158 2.80 -17.14 -9.57
N ASN A 159 2.80 -15.95 -10.17
CA ASN A 159 3.45 -15.69 -11.45
C ASN A 159 4.85 -15.08 -11.29
N ALA A 160 5.32 -14.91 -10.07
CA ALA A 160 6.61 -14.29 -9.82
C ALA A 160 7.79 -15.24 -10.02
#